data_de6df10c03c485a370e1e8c554394319
#
_entry.id   de6df10c03c485a370e1e8c554394319
#
_cell.length_a   1.000
_cell.length_b   1.000
_cell.length_c   1.000
_cell.angle_alpha   90.00
_cell.angle_beta   90.00
_cell.angle_gamma   90.00
#
_symmetry.space_group_name_H-M   'P 1'
#
loop_
_entity.id
_entity.type
_entity.pdbx_description
1 polymer ?
#
loop_
_entity_poly.entity_id
_entity_poly.type
_entity_poly.pdbx_seq_one_letter_code
_entity_poly.pdbx_strand_id
1 'polypeptide(L)'
;MICRGVLAVGLVLACASPSTAQRATTDPQALAREGAAALNERRFADALTAFTTAAAQLPNDANIALGAGLAAFMLGRTGDGETWLVRALKLQPNLTQASIVLGELQHRGGRIDEAIATYEAALKLAPKESSAQLADRLAAWRKEQQLVGRFSRSQGTHFTVLFEGPADEIIARRVVDYLESAYLRVGESLRAYPTQTITVVLYTTQQFQDITRMPAWTGASYDGRIHVPVRGALQQTEQLDRVLTHEFVHAVVAMTGGPTVPVWMNEGLATTLEPGGVEQSDGILAAVSVRPPLQQLEGSFSQLNAAQARLAYAYSTYAVRRIIQLRGANAVVALLRDLARGVDFNTAFGKHVEMRYEEFDAMIRRDSR
;
A
#
# COMPACT_ATOMS: atom_id res chain seq x y z
N MET A 1 -62.24 -60.17 -23.35
CA MET A 1 -62.09 -59.68 -24.73
C MET A 1 -61.39 -58.34 -24.65
N ILE A 2 -60.13 -58.33 -24.73
CA ILE A 2 -59.12 -57.87 -25.64
C ILE A 2 -59.55 -56.64 -26.48
N CYS A 3 -58.97 -55.49 -26.21
CA CYS A 3 -58.63 -54.52 -27.22
C CYS A 3 -57.41 -53.72 -26.80
N ARG A 4 -56.37 -53.87 -27.58
CA ARG A 4 -55.06 -53.16 -27.51
C ARG A 4 -55.25 -51.71 -28.00
N GLY A 5 -54.83 -50.73 -27.26
CA GLY A 5 -54.64 -49.35 -27.72
C GLY A 5 -53.17 -49.03 -27.68
N VAL A 6 -52.60 -48.73 -28.85
CA VAL A 6 -51.22 -48.35 -29.06
C VAL A 6 -51.08 -46.88 -28.70
N LEU A 7 -50.24 -46.56 -27.71
CA LEU A 7 -49.85 -45.20 -27.39
C LEU A 7 -48.58 -44.84 -28.23
N ALA A 8 -48.74 -43.90 -29.14
CA ALA A 8 -47.63 -43.30 -29.85
C ALA A 8 -46.93 -42.25 -28.95
N VAL A 9 -45.67 -42.51 -28.60
CA VAL A 9 -44.83 -41.55 -27.88
C VAL A 9 -44.21 -40.63 -28.91
N GLY A 10 -44.68 -39.37 -28.95
CA GLY A 10 -44.07 -38.32 -29.71
C GLY A 10 -42.81 -37.79 -29.04
N LEU A 11 -41.65 -38.05 -29.63
CA LEU A 11 -40.36 -37.51 -29.18
C LEU A 11 -40.24 -36.08 -29.63
N VAL A 12 -40.44 -35.11 -28.68
CA VAL A 12 -40.15 -33.70 -28.90
C VAL A 12 -38.64 -33.50 -28.75
N LEU A 13 -37.92 -33.37 -29.85
CA LEU A 13 -36.53 -32.90 -29.87
C LEU A 13 -36.55 -31.41 -29.55
N ALA A 14 -36.22 -31.06 -28.30
CA ALA A 14 -35.87 -29.71 -27.92
C ALA A 14 -34.49 -29.37 -28.53
N CYS A 15 -34.49 -28.56 -29.59
CA CYS A 15 -33.27 -27.93 -30.09
C CYS A 15 -32.78 -26.95 -29.02
N ALA A 16 -31.82 -27.37 -28.20
CA ALA A 16 -31.04 -26.50 -27.39
C ALA A 16 -30.13 -25.66 -28.33
N SER A 17 -30.47 -24.39 -28.47
CA SER A 17 -29.58 -23.41 -29.10
C SER A 17 -28.26 -23.37 -28.30
N PRO A 18 -27.10 -23.43 -28.96
CA PRO A 18 -25.85 -23.29 -28.26
C PRO A 18 -25.79 -21.87 -27.71
N SER A 19 -25.83 -21.74 -26.37
CA SER A 19 -25.41 -20.56 -25.65
C SER A 19 -24.05 -20.15 -26.21
N THR A 20 -23.93 -18.94 -26.75
CA THR A 20 -22.66 -18.31 -27.07
C THR A 20 -21.95 -18.00 -25.77
N ALA A 21 -21.41 -19.05 -25.12
CA ALA A 21 -20.38 -18.89 -24.13
C ALA A 21 -19.26 -18.10 -24.84
N GLN A 22 -19.05 -16.88 -24.37
CA GLN A 22 -17.98 -16.00 -24.81
C GLN A 22 -16.68 -16.81 -24.73
N ARG A 23 -16.13 -17.23 -25.89
CA ARG A 23 -14.85 -17.93 -25.95
C ARG A 23 -13.85 -16.99 -25.29
N ALA A 24 -13.37 -17.36 -24.09
CA ALA A 24 -12.23 -16.72 -23.49
C ALA A 24 -11.15 -16.62 -24.56
N THR A 25 -10.67 -15.43 -24.83
CA THR A 25 -9.64 -15.20 -25.84
C THR A 25 -8.42 -16.03 -25.46
N THR A 26 -8.11 -17.04 -26.27
CA THR A 26 -6.91 -17.88 -26.08
C THR A 26 -5.68 -17.26 -26.72
N ASP A 27 -5.82 -16.14 -27.42
CA ASP A 27 -4.71 -15.40 -28.00
C ASP A 27 -3.91 -14.69 -26.89
N PRO A 28 -2.64 -15.09 -26.65
CA PRO A 28 -1.84 -14.50 -25.58
C PRO A 28 -1.54 -13.02 -25.79
N GLN A 29 -1.54 -12.52 -27.03
CA GLN A 29 -1.37 -11.09 -27.31
C GLN A 29 -2.66 -10.31 -26.98
N ALA A 30 -3.84 -10.91 -27.18
CA ALA A 30 -5.10 -10.31 -26.76
C ALA A 30 -5.17 -10.24 -25.22
N LEU A 31 -4.76 -11.30 -24.51
CA LEU A 31 -4.67 -11.32 -23.06
C LEU A 31 -3.68 -10.27 -22.53
N ALA A 32 -2.54 -10.08 -23.19
CA ALA A 32 -1.57 -9.05 -22.81
C ALA A 32 -2.17 -7.64 -22.98
N ARG A 33 -2.93 -7.38 -24.05
CA ARG A 33 -3.63 -6.10 -24.24
C ARG A 33 -4.72 -5.89 -23.19
N GLU A 34 -5.49 -6.93 -22.86
CA GLU A 34 -6.48 -6.90 -21.79
C GLU A 34 -5.82 -6.58 -20.42
N GLY A 35 -4.69 -7.24 -20.12
CA GLY A 35 -3.91 -6.95 -18.92
C GLY A 35 -3.43 -5.50 -18.86
N ALA A 36 -2.96 -4.95 -19.98
CA ALA A 36 -2.52 -3.55 -20.06
C ALA A 36 -3.71 -2.57 -19.87
N ALA A 37 -4.86 -2.85 -20.46
CA ALA A 37 -6.09 -2.07 -20.24
C ALA A 37 -6.51 -2.12 -18.76
N ALA A 38 -6.53 -3.31 -18.16
CA ALA A 38 -6.86 -3.49 -16.75
C ALA A 38 -5.90 -2.76 -15.81
N LEU A 39 -4.57 -2.70 -16.11
CA LEU A 39 -3.62 -1.87 -15.36
C LEU A 39 -3.98 -0.39 -15.40
N ASN A 40 -4.31 0.13 -16.60
CA ASN A 40 -4.70 1.54 -16.77
C ASN A 40 -6.00 1.88 -16.04
N GLU A 41 -6.93 0.93 -15.97
CA GLU A 41 -8.21 1.03 -15.25
C GLU A 41 -8.07 0.71 -13.76
N ARG A 42 -6.85 0.46 -13.27
CA ARG A 42 -6.53 0.10 -11.88
C ARG A 42 -7.18 -1.21 -11.41
N ARG A 43 -7.59 -2.07 -12.34
CA ARG A 43 -8.09 -3.43 -12.06
C ARG A 43 -6.91 -4.41 -11.98
N PHE A 44 -6.10 -4.26 -10.94
CA PHE A 44 -4.79 -4.91 -10.83
C PHE A 44 -4.87 -6.44 -10.73
N ALA A 45 -5.93 -6.99 -10.12
CA ALA A 45 -6.13 -8.44 -10.03
C ALA A 45 -6.44 -9.05 -11.40
N ASP A 46 -7.28 -8.38 -12.20
CA ASP A 46 -7.60 -8.78 -13.56
C ASP A 46 -6.35 -8.70 -14.44
N ALA A 47 -5.59 -7.60 -14.29
CA ALA A 47 -4.33 -7.41 -15.00
C ALA A 47 -3.34 -8.54 -14.70
N LEU A 48 -3.14 -8.90 -13.43
CA LEU A 48 -2.24 -9.98 -13.05
C LEU A 48 -2.70 -11.32 -13.63
N THR A 49 -4.00 -11.61 -13.58
CA THR A 49 -4.57 -12.84 -14.16
C THR A 49 -4.36 -12.91 -15.67
N ALA A 50 -4.63 -11.81 -16.38
CA ALA A 50 -4.45 -11.74 -17.83
C ALA A 50 -2.98 -11.92 -18.24
N PHE A 51 -2.06 -11.19 -17.59
CA PHE A 51 -0.62 -11.32 -17.87
C PHE A 51 -0.05 -12.69 -17.50
N THR A 52 -0.44 -13.28 -16.38
CA THR A 52 0.04 -14.61 -16.00
C THR A 52 -0.47 -15.69 -16.95
N THR A 53 -1.71 -15.58 -17.44
CA THR A 53 -2.27 -16.47 -18.46
C THR A 53 -1.56 -16.31 -19.80
N ALA A 54 -1.27 -15.07 -20.22
CA ALA A 54 -0.48 -14.79 -21.42
C ALA A 54 0.95 -15.33 -21.30
N ALA A 55 1.60 -15.15 -20.13
CA ALA A 55 2.96 -15.61 -19.88
C ALA A 55 3.12 -17.14 -19.89
N ALA A 56 2.03 -17.88 -19.60
CA ALA A 56 2.03 -19.33 -19.71
C ALA A 56 2.16 -19.79 -21.17
N GLN A 57 1.65 -19.00 -22.12
CA GLN A 57 1.69 -19.29 -23.56
C GLN A 57 2.90 -18.63 -24.25
N LEU A 58 3.32 -17.46 -23.78
CA LEU A 58 4.48 -16.70 -24.28
C LEU A 58 5.52 -16.50 -23.16
N PRO A 59 6.20 -17.56 -22.74
CA PRO A 59 7.08 -17.51 -21.57
C PRO A 59 8.31 -16.60 -21.74
N ASN A 60 8.69 -16.25 -22.97
CA ASN A 60 9.87 -15.46 -23.29
C ASN A 60 9.53 -14.02 -23.69
N ASP A 61 8.32 -13.57 -23.44
CA ASP A 61 7.95 -12.17 -23.66
C ASP A 61 8.24 -11.33 -22.41
N ALA A 62 9.22 -10.43 -22.52
CA ALA A 62 9.67 -9.59 -21.43
C ALA A 62 8.62 -8.56 -21.02
N ASN A 63 7.79 -8.06 -21.95
CA ASN A 63 6.76 -7.07 -21.66
C ASN A 63 5.57 -7.70 -20.90
N ILE A 64 5.21 -8.94 -21.24
CA ILE A 64 4.20 -9.69 -20.48
C ILE A 64 4.69 -9.94 -19.06
N ALA A 65 5.96 -10.35 -18.88
CA ALA A 65 6.55 -10.50 -17.56
C ALA A 65 6.60 -9.18 -16.78
N LEU A 66 6.95 -8.05 -17.43
CA LEU A 66 6.90 -6.71 -16.83
C LEU A 66 5.47 -6.36 -16.39
N GLY A 67 4.46 -6.58 -17.24
CA GLY A 67 3.07 -6.33 -16.93
C GLY A 67 2.59 -7.12 -15.71
N ALA A 68 2.92 -8.41 -15.63
CA ALA A 68 2.63 -9.24 -14.45
C ALA A 68 3.32 -8.72 -13.18
N GLY A 69 4.58 -8.30 -13.30
CA GLY A 69 5.36 -7.72 -12.20
C GLY A 69 4.77 -6.41 -11.68
N LEU A 70 4.36 -5.52 -12.59
CA LEU A 70 3.69 -4.27 -12.25
C LEU A 70 2.34 -4.51 -11.57
N ALA A 71 1.52 -5.41 -12.10
CA ALA A 71 0.23 -5.77 -11.52
C ALA A 71 0.39 -6.36 -10.11
N ALA A 72 1.35 -7.26 -9.91
CA ALA A 72 1.66 -7.83 -8.61
C ALA A 72 2.17 -6.77 -7.61
N PHE A 73 3.03 -5.84 -8.05
CA PHE A 73 3.49 -4.70 -7.26
C PHE A 73 2.32 -3.82 -6.80
N MET A 74 1.41 -3.49 -7.71
CA MET A 74 0.22 -2.68 -7.43
C MET A 74 -0.80 -3.38 -6.51
N LEU A 75 -0.72 -4.71 -6.39
CA LEU A 75 -1.49 -5.51 -5.41
C LEU A 75 -0.77 -5.68 -4.06
N GLY A 76 0.45 -5.15 -3.90
CA GLY A 76 1.27 -5.40 -2.72
C GLY A 76 1.83 -6.83 -2.61
N ARG A 77 1.72 -7.63 -3.69
CA ARG A 77 2.27 -9.00 -3.79
C ARG A 77 3.76 -8.93 -4.11
N THR A 78 4.54 -8.45 -3.14
CA THR A 78 5.95 -8.07 -3.33
C THR A 78 6.82 -9.21 -3.87
N GLY A 79 6.68 -10.43 -3.33
CA GLY A 79 7.43 -11.60 -3.78
C GLY A 79 7.10 -12.03 -5.21
N ASP A 80 5.83 -12.00 -5.58
CA ASP A 80 5.40 -12.29 -6.96
C ASP A 80 5.90 -11.20 -7.92
N GLY A 81 5.75 -9.92 -7.51
CA GLY A 81 6.23 -8.77 -8.28
C GLY A 81 7.73 -8.88 -8.56
N GLU A 82 8.53 -9.19 -7.54
CA GLU A 82 9.97 -9.39 -7.67
C GLU A 82 10.29 -10.54 -8.64
N THR A 83 9.62 -11.67 -8.49
CA THR A 83 9.82 -12.84 -9.37
C THR A 83 9.57 -12.50 -10.86
N TRP A 84 8.49 -11.80 -11.15
CA TRP A 84 8.14 -11.40 -12.50
C TRP A 84 9.07 -10.33 -13.06
N LEU A 85 9.48 -9.34 -12.25
CA LEU A 85 10.40 -8.28 -12.67
C LEU A 85 11.80 -8.82 -12.94
N VAL A 86 12.30 -9.72 -12.10
CA VAL A 86 13.57 -10.43 -12.34
C VAL A 86 13.52 -11.23 -13.65
N ARG A 87 12.39 -11.91 -13.92
CA ARG A 87 12.19 -12.61 -15.19
C ARG A 87 12.20 -11.65 -16.38
N ALA A 88 11.50 -10.53 -16.29
CA ALA A 88 11.48 -9.50 -17.33
C ALA A 88 12.89 -9.01 -17.66
N LEU A 89 13.70 -8.72 -16.63
CA LEU A 89 15.09 -8.24 -16.79
C LEU A 89 16.04 -9.33 -17.30
N LYS A 90 15.79 -10.61 -17.00
CA LYS A 90 16.56 -11.70 -17.62
C LYS A 90 16.30 -11.82 -19.12
N LEU A 91 15.07 -11.57 -19.54
CA LEU A 91 14.67 -11.61 -20.96
C LEU A 91 15.12 -10.36 -21.71
N GLN A 92 15.02 -9.20 -21.07
CA GLN A 92 15.37 -7.92 -21.67
C GLN A 92 16.02 -6.98 -20.60
N PRO A 93 17.35 -6.99 -20.48
CA PRO A 93 18.06 -6.26 -19.42
C PRO A 93 17.91 -4.73 -19.44
N ASN A 94 17.53 -4.14 -20.57
CA ASN A 94 17.35 -2.69 -20.71
C ASN A 94 15.92 -2.19 -20.45
N LEU A 95 15.05 -3.02 -19.85
CA LEU A 95 13.72 -2.61 -19.37
C LEU A 95 13.84 -1.72 -18.13
N THR A 96 14.11 -0.42 -18.34
CA THR A 96 14.31 0.57 -17.26
C THR A 96 13.17 0.56 -16.24
N GLN A 97 11.92 0.45 -16.69
CA GLN A 97 10.75 0.41 -15.80
C GLN A 97 10.77 -0.81 -14.86
N ALA A 98 11.18 -1.98 -15.37
CA ALA A 98 11.32 -3.18 -14.54
C ALA A 98 12.39 -2.98 -13.46
N SER A 99 13.54 -2.37 -13.82
CA SER A 99 14.62 -2.09 -12.87
C SER A 99 14.20 -1.06 -11.81
N ILE A 100 13.44 -0.03 -12.19
CA ILE A 100 12.93 0.97 -11.24
C ILE A 100 12.05 0.30 -10.20
N VAL A 101 11.06 -0.48 -10.63
CA VAL A 101 10.11 -1.11 -9.70
C VAL A 101 10.80 -2.19 -8.85
N LEU A 102 11.70 -2.98 -9.44
CA LEU A 102 12.46 -3.99 -8.71
C LEU A 102 13.34 -3.35 -7.63
N GLY A 103 14.09 -2.31 -7.97
CA GLY A 103 14.93 -1.61 -7.00
C GLY A 103 14.13 -0.97 -5.87
N GLU A 104 12.95 -0.39 -6.15
CA GLU A 104 12.05 0.12 -5.10
C GLU A 104 11.53 -1.01 -4.19
N LEU A 105 11.19 -2.18 -4.75
CA LEU A 105 10.80 -3.36 -3.95
C LEU A 105 11.92 -3.83 -3.04
N GLN A 106 13.14 -3.92 -3.56
CA GLN A 106 14.34 -4.32 -2.81
C GLN A 106 14.65 -3.30 -1.70
N HIS A 107 14.61 -2.01 -2.01
CA HIS A 107 14.85 -0.94 -1.04
C HIS A 107 13.81 -0.96 0.09
N ARG A 108 12.51 -1.04 -0.22
CA ARG A 108 11.43 -1.17 0.77
C ARG A 108 11.57 -2.42 1.64
N GLY A 109 12.07 -3.51 1.06
CA GLY A 109 12.40 -4.74 1.77
C GLY A 109 13.67 -4.67 2.62
N GLY A 110 14.31 -3.50 2.74
CA GLY A 110 15.57 -3.31 3.49
C GLY A 110 16.82 -3.85 2.79
N ARG A 111 16.70 -4.32 1.55
CA ARG A 111 17.79 -4.89 0.74
C ARG A 111 18.46 -3.81 -0.09
N ILE A 112 19.05 -2.81 0.61
CA ILE A 112 19.61 -1.62 -0.03
C ILE A 112 20.75 -1.92 -0.99
N ASP A 113 21.59 -2.93 -0.67
CA ASP A 113 22.71 -3.35 -1.53
C ASP A 113 22.20 -3.90 -2.86
N GLU A 114 21.14 -4.71 -2.82
CA GLU A 114 20.51 -5.25 -4.04
C GLU A 114 19.84 -4.16 -4.85
N ALA A 115 19.14 -3.22 -4.19
CA ALA A 115 18.52 -2.07 -4.85
C ALA A 115 19.55 -1.21 -5.58
N ILE A 116 20.69 -0.92 -4.94
CA ILE A 116 21.82 -0.20 -5.53
C ILE A 116 22.35 -0.95 -6.77
N ALA A 117 22.62 -2.28 -6.62
CA ALA A 117 23.12 -3.09 -7.73
C ALA A 117 22.15 -3.11 -8.93
N THR A 118 20.84 -3.20 -8.66
CA THR A 118 19.79 -3.16 -9.70
C THR A 118 19.80 -1.83 -10.45
N TYR A 119 19.92 -0.70 -9.73
CA TYR A 119 19.95 0.63 -10.36
C TYR A 119 21.28 0.91 -11.07
N GLU A 120 22.40 0.42 -10.57
CA GLU A 120 23.70 0.52 -11.26
C GLU A 120 23.70 -0.25 -12.58
N ALA A 121 23.10 -1.44 -12.60
CA ALA A 121 22.94 -2.21 -13.83
C ALA A 121 21.99 -1.51 -14.82
N ALA A 122 20.87 -0.98 -14.32
CA ALA A 122 19.92 -0.23 -15.12
C ALA A 122 20.53 1.04 -15.72
N LEU A 123 21.31 1.81 -14.95
CA LEU A 123 21.90 3.06 -15.39
C LEU A 123 22.87 2.87 -16.57
N LYS A 124 23.55 1.72 -16.66
CA LYS A 124 24.43 1.39 -17.78
C LYS A 124 23.71 1.20 -19.10
N LEU A 125 22.42 0.83 -19.04
CA LEU A 125 21.59 0.44 -20.18
C LEU A 125 20.45 1.44 -20.44
N ALA A 126 20.21 2.39 -19.52
CA ALA A 126 19.08 3.31 -19.59
C ALA A 126 19.27 4.34 -20.71
N PRO A 127 18.16 4.72 -21.40
CA PRO A 127 18.12 5.90 -22.24
C PRO A 127 18.51 7.16 -21.45
N LYS A 128 19.07 8.18 -22.14
CA LYS A 128 19.50 9.44 -21.51
C LYS A 128 18.39 10.13 -20.73
N GLU A 129 17.17 10.04 -21.21
CA GLU A 129 15.97 10.64 -20.61
C GLU A 129 15.65 10.07 -19.22
N SER A 130 15.93 8.79 -19.00
CA SER A 130 15.67 8.10 -17.73
C SER A 130 16.89 8.08 -16.81
N SER A 131 18.08 8.36 -17.30
CA SER A 131 19.34 8.20 -16.56
C SER A 131 19.48 9.19 -15.40
N ALA A 132 18.97 10.42 -15.52
CA ALA A 132 19.04 11.41 -14.45
C ALA A 132 18.25 10.98 -13.21
N GLN A 133 17.01 10.53 -13.38
CA GLN A 133 16.16 10.06 -12.27
C GLN A 133 16.76 8.84 -11.56
N LEU A 134 17.30 7.87 -12.33
CA LEU A 134 18.00 6.72 -11.78
C LEU A 134 19.25 7.13 -11.00
N ALA A 135 20.04 8.05 -11.53
CA ALA A 135 21.28 8.53 -10.89
C ALA A 135 20.98 9.25 -9.57
N ASP A 136 19.96 10.12 -9.53
CA ASP A 136 19.55 10.83 -8.33
C ASP A 136 19.09 9.90 -7.23
N ARG A 137 18.29 8.89 -7.60
CA ARG A 137 17.81 7.87 -6.63
C ARG A 137 18.96 6.99 -6.12
N LEU A 138 19.84 6.57 -7.02
CA LEU A 138 21.04 5.81 -6.69
C LEU A 138 21.97 6.59 -5.74
N ALA A 139 22.18 7.89 -5.98
CA ALA A 139 22.97 8.74 -5.11
C ALA A 139 22.36 8.83 -3.69
N ALA A 140 21.03 8.96 -3.60
CA ALA A 140 20.31 8.98 -2.32
C ALA A 140 20.48 7.65 -1.57
N TRP A 141 20.32 6.50 -2.23
CA TRP A 141 20.48 5.17 -1.62
C TRP A 141 21.92 4.88 -1.20
N ARG A 142 22.91 5.30 -1.98
CA ARG A 142 24.33 5.19 -1.58
C ARG A 142 24.65 6.02 -0.32
N LYS A 143 24.09 7.23 -0.23
CA LYS A 143 24.20 8.07 0.97
C LYS A 143 23.57 7.37 2.19
N GLU A 144 22.37 6.81 2.00
CA GLU A 144 21.68 6.05 3.03
C GLU A 144 22.47 4.81 3.46
N GLN A 145 22.96 4.01 2.52
CA GLN A 145 23.79 2.83 2.78
C GLN A 145 25.02 3.16 3.63
N GLN A 146 25.76 4.22 3.25
CA GLN A 146 26.94 4.67 3.97
C GLN A 146 26.61 5.12 5.40
N LEU A 147 25.47 5.78 5.58
CA LEU A 147 25.02 6.26 6.87
C LEU A 147 24.57 5.09 7.76
N VAL A 148 23.64 4.27 7.28
CA VAL A 148 23.03 3.17 8.04
C VAL A 148 24.05 2.04 8.31
N GLY A 149 25.05 1.86 7.44
CA GLY A 149 26.13 0.90 7.66
C GLY A 149 27.00 1.17 8.91
N ARG A 150 26.92 2.38 9.48
CA ARG A 150 27.64 2.78 10.71
C ARG A 150 26.74 2.75 11.95
N PHE A 151 25.45 2.47 11.79
CA PHE A 151 24.49 2.51 12.88
C PHE A 151 24.60 1.30 13.79
N SER A 152 24.45 1.54 15.08
CA SER A 152 24.22 0.52 16.10
C SER A 152 22.79 0.00 16.01
N ARG A 153 22.53 -1.15 16.65
CA ARG A 153 21.22 -1.83 16.63
C ARG A 153 20.69 -2.05 18.03
N SER A 154 19.40 -1.75 18.24
CA SER A 154 18.62 -2.20 19.39
C SER A 154 17.55 -3.18 18.90
N GLN A 155 17.57 -4.40 19.43
CA GLN A 155 16.71 -5.48 18.96
C GLN A 155 15.55 -5.71 19.91
N GLY A 156 14.32 -5.64 19.40
CA GLY A 156 13.09 -6.10 20.05
C GLY A 156 12.63 -7.45 19.47
N THR A 157 11.42 -7.85 19.84
CA THR A 157 10.78 -9.07 19.31
C THR A 157 10.30 -8.87 17.88
N HIS A 158 9.63 -7.72 17.61
CA HIS A 158 9.02 -7.42 16.32
C HIS A 158 9.72 -6.27 15.59
N PHE A 159 10.63 -5.56 16.25
CA PHE A 159 11.30 -4.38 15.71
C PHE A 159 12.81 -4.44 15.86
N THR A 160 13.51 -3.92 14.84
CA THR A 160 14.94 -3.62 14.90
C THR A 160 15.14 -2.13 14.74
N VAL A 161 15.70 -1.46 15.73
CA VAL A 161 15.96 -0.02 15.70
C VAL A 161 17.43 0.24 15.38
N LEU A 162 17.70 0.99 14.33
CA LEU A 162 19.00 1.43 13.89
C LEU A 162 19.23 2.88 14.33
N PHE A 163 20.40 3.20 14.92
CA PHE A 163 20.68 4.53 15.48
C PHE A 163 22.18 4.87 15.45
N GLU A 164 22.49 6.18 15.44
CA GLU A 164 23.85 6.70 15.31
C GLU A 164 24.56 6.89 16.66
N GLY A 165 25.24 5.87 17.14
CA GLY A 165 26.14 5.97 18.27
C GLY A 165 25.50 5.94 19.68
N PRO A 166 26.35 5.97 20.74
CA PRO A 166 25.90 5.69 22.11
C PRO A 166 24.91 6.72 22.68
N ALA A 167 24.96 7.97 22.20
CA ALA A 167 24.06 9.04 22.68
C ALA A 167 22.57 8.74 22.41
N ASP A 168 22.28 7.97 21.36
CA ASP A 168 20.92 7.67 20.94
C ASP A 168 20.44 6.29 21.46
N GLU A 169 21.27 5.54 22.19
CA GLU A 169 20.94 4.18 22.66
C GLU A 169 19.73 4.16 23.61
N ILE A 170 19.64 5.13 24.51
CA ILE A 170 18.51 5.24 25.46
C ILE A 170 17.20 5.51 24.68
N ILE A 171 17.27 6.38 23.66
CA ILE A 171 16.11 6.67 22.79
C ILE A 171 15.75 5.43 21.98
N ALA A 172 16.74 4.73 21.43
CA ALA A 172 16.50 3.51 20.64
C ALA A 172 15.79 2.41 21.45
N ARG A 173 16.20 2.18 22.68
CA ARG A 173 15.51 1.24 23.59
C ARG A 173 14.06 1.67 23.87
N ARG A 174 13.84 2.94 24.15
CA ARG A 174 12.50 3.48 24.36
C ARG A 174 11.62 3.34 23.11
N VAL A 175 12.17 3.56 21.92
CA VAL A 175 11.48 3.33 20.65
C VAL A 175 11.05 1.88 20.50
N VAL A 176 11.91 0.92 20.84
CA VAL A 176 11.56 -0.51 20.89
C VAL A 176 10.37 -0.72 21.83
N ASP A 177 10.42 -0.23 23.07
CA ASP A 177 9.37 -0.45 24.07
C ASP A 177 8.01 0.12 23.61
N TYR A 178 7.99 1.31 23.03
CA TYR A 178 6.75 1.93 22.50
C TYR A 178 6.18 1.13 21.33
N LEU A 179 7.01 0.72 20.40
CA LEU A 179 6.56 -0.03 19.23
C LEU A 179 6.08 -1.44 19.59
N GLU A 180 6.73 -2.13 20.54
CA GLU A 180 6.25 -3.42 21.04
C GLU A 180 4.87 -3.26 21.73
N SER A 181 4.66 -2.17 22.47
CA SER A 181 3.36 -1.83 23.05
C SER A 181 2.34 -1.50 21.97
N ALA A 182 2.71 -0.72 20.96
CA ALA A 182 1.86 -0.38 19.82
C ALA A 182 1.48 -1.64 19.01
N TYR A 183 2.42 -2.60 18.85
CA TYR A 183 2.18 -3.86 18.16
C TYR A 183 0.98 -4.62 18.73
N LEU A 184 0.88 -4.70 20.05
CA LEU A 184 -0.24 -5.35 20.71
C LEU A 184 -1.54 -4.55 20.53
N ARG A 185 -1.53 -3.25 20.80
CA ARG A 185 -2.72 -2.38 20.73
C ARG A 185 -3.31 -2.31 19.31
N VAL A 186 -2.45 -2.02 18.34
CA VAL A 186 -2.85 -1.89 16.93
C VAL A 186 -3.23 -3.25 16.35
N GLY A 187 -2.43 -4.29 16.66
CA GLY A 187 -2.68 -5.65 16.20
C GLY A 187 -4.03 -6.18 16.69
N GLU A 188 -4.42 -5.89 17.94
CA GLU A 188 -5.75 -6.24 18.46
C GLU A 188 -6.85 -5.46 17.73
N SER A 189 -6.67 -4.15 17.53
CA SER A 189 -7.66 -3.29 16.90
C SER A 189 -7.91 -3.65 15.43
N LEU A 190 -6.86 -3.95 14.68
CA LEU A 190 -6.92 -4.27 13.25
C LEU A 190 -6.97 -5.79 12.98
N ARG A 191 -6.95 -6.64 14.00
CA ARG A 191 -6.88 -8.11 13.86
C ARG A 191 -5.78 -8.55 12.87
N ALA A 192 -4.64 -7.85 12.90
CA ALA A 192 -3.55 -8.03 11.98
C ALA A 192 -2.21 -7.79 12.70
N TYR A 193 -1.34 -8.78 12.63
CA TYR A 193 -0.04 -8.77 13.29
C TYR A 193 1.05 -9.00 12.24
N PRO A 194 2.00 -8.06 12.08
CA PRO A 194 3.18 -8.26 11.24
C PRO A 194 3.95 -9.52 11.66
N THR A 195 4.23 -10.39 10.69
CA THR A 195 5.03 -11.59 10.92
C THR A 195 6.52 -11.38 10.68
N GLN A 196 6.87 -10.30 9.98
CA GLN A 196 8.26 -9.93 9.70
C GLN A 196 8.70 -8.82 10.65
N THR A 197 9.95 -8.85 11.04
CA THR A 197 10.56 -7.78 11.84
C THR A 197 10.58 -6.47 11.05
N ILE A 198 10.06 -5.40 11.64
CA ILE A 198 10.04 -4.06 11.05
C ILE A 198 11.30 -3.32 11.46
N THR A 199 12.02 -2.78 10.46
CA THR A 199 13.18 -1.93 10.71
C THR A 199 12.75 -0.49 10.93
N VAL A 200 13.27 0.11 11.99
CA VAL A 200 13.11 1.52 12.34
C VAL A 200 14.47 2.20 12.28
N VAL A 201 14.56 3.34 11.64
CA VAL A 201 15.82 4.07 11.51
C VAL A 201 15.68 5.43 12.17
N LEU A 202 16.54 5.70 13.14
CA LEU A 202 16.58 6.97 13.86
C LEU A 202 17.60 7.89 13.18
N TYR A 203 17.15 9.07 12.80
CA TYR A 203 17.96 10.07 12.10
C TYR A 203 18.07 11.38 12.90
N THR A 204 19.09 12.16 12.61
CA THR A 204 19.00 13.62 12.87
C THR A 204 17.96 14.24 11.94
N THR A 205 17.42 15.40 12.26
CA THR A 205 16.46 16.12 11.40
C THR A 205 17.01 16.33 9.99
N GLN A 206 18.30 16.70 9.87
CA GLN A 206 18.94 16.89 8.57
C GLN A 206 19.05 15.60 7.77
N GLN A 207 19.49 14.51 8.40
CA GLN A 207 19.58 13.18 7.76
C GLN A 207 18.21 12.72 7.28
N PHE A 208 17.15 12.89 8.10
CA PHE A 208 15.79 12.54 7.74
C PHE A 208 15.35 13.27 6.46
N GLN A 209 15.53 14.58 6.38
CA GLN A 209 15.17 15.36 5.20
C GLN A 209 15.98 14.96 3.96
N ASP A 210 17.29 14.75 4.13
CA ASP A 210 18.20 14.39 3.04
C ASP A 210 17.88 13.02 2.43
N ILE A 211 17.42 12.06 3.24
CA ILE A 211 17.14 10.69 2.83
C ILE A 211 15.70 10.52 2.36
N THR A 212 14.72 10.98 3.14
CA THR A 212 13.30 10.79 2.82
C THR A 212 12.77 11.81 1.84
N ARG A 213 13.43 12.98 1.71
CA ARG A 213 12.99 14.17 0.97
C ARG A 213 11.63 14.70 1.43
N MET A 214 11.23 14.33 2.64
CA MET A 214 9.98 14.79 3.23
C MET A 214 10.11 16.23 3.75
N PRO A 215 9.02 17.01 3.78
CA PRO A 215 9.01 18.35 4.34
C PRO A 215 9.48 18.38 5.80
N ALA A 216 10.07 19.48 6.23
CA ALA A 216 10.61 19.66 7.59
C ALA A 216 9.57 19.49 8.72
N TRP A 217 8.29 19.63 8.42
CA TRP A 217 7.19 19.44 9.36
C TRP A 217 6.72 17.99 9.52
N THR A 218 7.25 17.06 8.70
CA THR A 218 6.90 15.64 8.78
C THR A 218 7.55 15.02 10.02
N GLY A 219 6.75 14.43 10.88
CA GLY A 219 7.22 13.85 12.15
C GLY A 219 7.94 12.52 12.00
N ALA A 220 7.59 11.73 10.97
CA ALA A 220 8.20 10.46 10.63
C ALA A 220 7.69 10.03 9.24
N SER A 221 8.06 8.85 8.74
CA SER A 221 7.52 8.28 7.51
C SER A 221 7.70 6.76 7.45
N TYR A 222 6.78 6.09 6.74
CA TYR A 222 6.85 4.66 6.44
C TYR A 222 6.93 4.42 4.92
N ASP A 223 7.95 3.66 4.50
CA ASP A 223 8.14 3.24 3.09
C ASP A 223 8.46 1.73 2.96
N GLY A 224 8.20 0.96 4.01
CA GLY A 224 8.65 -0.40 4.25
C GLY A 224 9.54 -0.48 5.49
N ARG A 225 10.11 0.67 5.88
CA ARG A 225 10.79 0.92 7.14
C ARG A 225 10.20 2.17 7.79
N ILE A 226 10.30 2.28 9.10
CA ILE A 226 9.87 3.48 9.82
C ILE A 226 11.09 4.41 9.96
N HIS A 227 11.01 5.61 9.42
CA HIS A 227 12.05 6.63 9.48
C HIS A 227 11.65 7.72 10.49
N VAL A 228 12.46 7.93 11.53
CA VAL A 228 12.14 8.83 12.64
C VAL A 228 13.26 9.84 12.88
N PRO A 229 13.00 11.16 12.79
CA PRO A 229 13.97 12.17 13.21
C PRO A 229 13.93 12.31 14.73
N VAL A 230 14.99 11.90 15.44
CA VAL A 230 15.01 11.87 16.93
C VAL A 230 15.62 13.08 17.59
N ARG A 231 16.26 14.00 16.85
CA ARG A 231 16.86 15.21 17.42
C ARG A 231 15.95 16.40 17.20
N GLY A 232 15.48 17.00 18.31
CA GLY A 232 14.61 18.17 18.33
C GLY A 232 13.30 17.93 19.08
N ALA A 233 12.15 18.11 18.44
CA ALA A 233 10.81 18.08 19.05
C ALA A 233 10.37 16.73 19.62
N LEU A 234 10.96 15.61 19.18
CA LEU A 234 10.57 14.26 19.62
C LEU A 234 11.23 13.79 20.94
N GLN A 235 11.81 14.70 21.70
CA GLN A 235 12.31 14.37 23.05
C GLN A 235 11.17 14.20 24.07
N GLN A 236 9.96 14.69 23.75
CA GLN A 236 8.78 14.49 24.60
C GLN A 236 8.22 13.07 24.40
N THR A 237 8.10 12.35 25.49
CA THR A 237 7.71 10.94 25.53
C THR A 237 6.38 10.65 24.85
N GLU A 238 5.36 11.48 25.09
CA GLU A 238 4.02 11.32 24.52
C GLU A 238 3.98 11.57 23.02
N GLN A 239 4.74 12.54 22.53
CA GLN A 239 4.83 12.83 21.10
C GLN A 239 5.56 11.70 20.34
N LEU A 240 6.57 11.09 20.96
CA LEU A 240 7.30 9.97 20.37
C LEU A 240 6.41 8.74 20.23
N ASP A 241 5.68 8.33 21.29
CA ASP A 241 4.72 7.20 21.23
C ASP A 241 3.66 7.42 20.16
N ARG A 242 3.11 8.63 20.11
CA ARG A 242 2.11 9.02 19.12
C ARG A 242 2.63 8.82 17.69
N VAL A 243 3.78 9.42 17.36
CA VAL A 243 4.38 9.35 16.00
C VAL A 243 4.74 7.90 15.64
N LEU A 244 5.35 7.16 16.56
CA LEU A 244 5.71 5.76 16.33
C LEU A 244 4.48 4.89 16.09
N THR A 245 3.42 5.08 16.88
CA THR A 245 2.16 4.35 16.69
C THR A 245 1.54 4.69 15.34
N HIS A 246 1.54 5.97 14.93
CA HIS A 246 1.05 6.42 13.63
C HIS A 246 1.74 5.69 12.48
N GLU A 247 3.07 5.69 12.44
CA GLU A 247 3.85 5.04 11.39
C GLU A 247 3.71 3.51 11.42
N PHE A 248 3.57 2.93 12.60
CA PHE A 248 3.32 1.51 12.71
C PHE A 248 1.95 1.11 12.15
N VAL A 249 0.92 1.94 12.32
CA VAL A 249 -0.38 1.71 11.70
C VAL A 249 -0.26 1.69 10.18
N HIS A 250 0.53 2.60 9.58
CA HIS A 250 0.79 2.56 8.14
C HIS A 250 1.40 1.23 7.69
N ALA A 251 2.33 0.68 8.47
CA ALA A 251 2.90 -0.64 8.19
C ALA A 251 1.83 -1.74 8.22
N VAL A 252 0.96 -1.74 9.23
CA VAL A 252 -0.13 -2.73 9.36
C VAL A 252 -1.15 -2.58 8.23
N VAL A 253 -1.54 -1.35 7.89
CA VAL A 253 -2.48 -1.05 6.79
C VAL A 253 -1.89 -1.49 5.45
N ALA A 254 -0.62 -1.19 5.18
CA ALA A 254 0.05 -1.61 3.95
C ALA A 254 0.08 -3.13 3.78
N MET A 255 0.30 -3.88 4.88
CA MET A 255 0.28 -5.35 4.84
C MET A 255 -1.13 -5.94 4.71
N THR A 256 -2.14 -5.30 5.30
CA THR A 256 -3.50 -5.84 5.37
C THR A 256 -4.33 -5.43 4.16
N GLY A 257 -4.16 -4.20 3.67
CA GLY A 257 -4.97 -3.59 2.60
C GLY A 257 -4.22 -3.36 1.29
N GLY A 258 -2.89 -3.43 1.32
CA GLY A 258 -2.04 -3.17 0.15
C GLY A 258 -1.99 -1.69 -0.24
N PRO A 259 -1.39 -1.38 -1.41
CA PRO A 259 -1.13 0.00 -1.83
C PRO A 259 -2.36 0.73 -2.43
N THR A 260 -3.50 0.04 -2.56
CA THR A 260 -4.72 0.63 -3.14
C THR A 260 -5.65 1.26 -2.10
N VAL A 261 -5.27 1.20 -0.81
CA VAL A 261 -6.01 1.86 0.26
C VAL A 261 -6.00 3.37 0.03
N PRO A 262 -7.16 4.06 -0.03
CA PRO A 262 -7.21 5.51 -0.16
C PRO A 262 -6.45 6.21 0.96
N VAL A 263 -5.76 7.32 0.62
CA VAL A 263 -4.92 8.02 1.60
C VAL A 263 -5.73 8.47 2.81
N TRP A 264 -6.94 9.00 2.62
CA TRP A 264 -7.79 9.38 3.75
C TRP A 264 -8.09 8.22 4.71
N MET A 265 -8.26 6.98 4.20
CA MET A 265 -8.52 5.83 5.05
C MET A 265 -7.26 5.40 5.79
N ASN A 266 -6.11 5.41 5.13
CA ASN A 266 -4.81 5.10 5.74
C ASN A 266 -4.46 6.09 6.86
N GLU A 267 -4.53 7.40 6.58
CA GLU A 267 -4.26 8.47 7.54
C GLU A 267 -5.30 8.51 8.67
N GLY A 268 -6.57 8.29 8.32
CA GLY A 268 -7.66 8.24 9.30
C GLY A 268 -7.50 7.07 10.28
N LEU A 269 -7.04 5.91 9.84
CA LEU A 269 -6.72 4.77 10.71
C LEU A 269 -5.53 5.09 11.60
N ALA A 270 -4.45 5.63 11.03
CA ALA A 270 -3.24 5.98 11.75
C ALA A 270 -3.56 6.98 12.88
N THR A 271 -4.28 8.05 12.57
CA THR A 271 -4.67 9.06 13.56
C THR A 271 -5.73 8.54 14.55
N THR A 272 -6.60 7.61 14.16
CA THR A 272 -7.58 7.01 15.10
C THR A 272 -6.90 6.14 16.14
N LEU A 273 -5.82 5.45 15.79
CA LEU A 273 -5.14 4.49 16.65
C LEU A 273 -3.91 5.06 17.37
N GLU A 274 -3.44 6.24 17.00
CA GLU A 274 -2.38 6.95 17.73
C GLU A 274 -2.91 7.56 19.07
N PRO A 275 -2.10 7.63 20.10
CA PRO A 275 -2.50 8.29 21.36
C PRO A 275 -2.90 9.76 21.16
N GLY A 276 -4.07 10.17 21.63
CA GLY A 276 -4.56 11.57 21.57
C GLY A 276 -4.98 12.07 20.18
N GLY A 277 -4.90 11.23 19.14
CA GLY A 277 -5.20 11.65 17.76
C GLY A 277 -6.68 11.97 17.54
N VAL A 278 -7.56 11.24 18.21
CA VAL A 278 -9.01 11.45 18.14
C VAL A 278 -9.41 12.80 18.74
N GLU A 279 -8.96 13.09 19.94
CA GLU A 279 -9.25 14.32 20.67
C GLU A 279 -8.74 15.55 19.90
N GLN A 280 -7.55 15.47 19.34
CA GLN A 280 -6.99 16.53 18.50
C GLN A 280 -7.82 16.74 17.23
N SER A 281 -8.25 15.66 16.58
CA SER A 281 -9.08 15.71 15.37
C SER A 281 -10.44 16.33 15.64
N ASP A 282 -11.09 15.94 16.73
CA ASP A 282 -12.39 16.49 17.14
C ASP A 282 -12.27 18.00 17.42
N GLY A 283 -11.18 18.45 18.06
CA GLY A 283 -10.91 19.87 18.31
C GLY A 283 -10.74 20.69 17.01
N ILE A 284 -10.05 20.12 16.00
CA ILE A 284 -9.90 20.77 14.68
C ILE A 284 -11.25 20.87 13.98
N LEU A 285 -12.03 19.78 13.96
CA LEU A 285 -13.31 19.73 13.25
C LEU A 285 -14.38 20.60 13.87
N ALA A 286 -14.34 20.82 15.18
CA ALA A 286 -15.26 21.75 15.87
C ALA A 286 -15.17 23.20 15.36
N ALA A 287 -14.02 23.59 14.80
CA ALA A 287 -13.78 24.93 14.25
C ALA A 287 -14.09 25.04 12.74
N VAL A 288 -14.57 23.96 12.10
CA VAL A 288 -14.74 23.93 10.63
C VAL A 288 -16.17 23.52 10.26
N SER A 289 -16.84 24.42 9.53
CA SER A 289 -18.23 24.22 9.07
C SER A 289 -18.35 23.57 7.68
N VAL A 290 -17.28 23.57 6.89
CA VAL A 290 -17.29 23.01 5.52
C VAL A 290 -16.22 21.93 5.40
N ARG A 291 -16.63 20.72 4.99
CA ARG A 291 -15.76 19.58 4.78
C ARG A 291 -15.64 19.25 3.29
N PRO A 292 -14.42 18.96 2.78
CA PRO A 292 -14.24 18.58 1.39
C PRO A 292 -14.87 17.19 1.12
N PRO A 293 -15.21 16.85 -0.13
CA PRO A 293 -15.52 15.46 -0.48
C PRO A 293 -14.33 14.54 -0.22
N LEU A 294 -14.59 13.32 0.29
CA LEU A 294 -13.53 12.34 0.57
C LEU A 294 -12.72 11.96 -0.67
N GLN A 295 -13.34 12.02 -1.87
CA GLN A 295 -12.64 11.79 -3.14
C GLN A 295 -11.45 12.74 -3.33
N GLN A 296 -11.50 13.95 -2.80
CA GLN A 296 -10.38 14.90 -2.84
C GLN A 296 -9.24 14.52 -1.88
N LEU A 297 -9.51 13.61 -0.95
CA LEU A 297 -8.56 13.11 0.03
C LEU A 297 -8.04 11.70 -0.28
N GLU A 298 -8.32 11.17 -1.47
CA GLU A 298 -7.83 9.85 -1.90
C GLU A 298 -6.35 9.87 -2.29
N GLY A 299 -5.85 11.04 -2.72
CA GLY A 299 -4.45 11.24 -3.12
C GLY A 299 -3.55 11.76 -1.98
N SER A 300 -2.25 11.87 -2.27
CA SER A 300 -1.23 12.30 -1.29
C SER A 300 -1.52 13.67 -0.67
N PHE A 301 -1.35 13.79 0.64
CA PHE A 301 -1.45 15.05 1.38
C PHE A 301 -0.18 15.91 1.31
N SER A 302 0.91 15.43 0.67
CA SER A 302 2.20 16.14 0.59
C SER A 302 2.13 17.49 -0.12
N GLN A 303 1.11 17.71 -0.97
CA GLN A 303 0.90 18.97 -1.70
C GLN A 303 0.00 19.97 -0.94
N LEU A 304 -0.59 19.55 0.18
CA LEU A 304 -1.43 20.40 1.00
C LEU A 304 -0.57 21.33 1.86
N ASN A 305 -1.04 22.55 2.07
CA ASN A 305 -0.43 23.41 3.10
C ASN A 305 -0.76 22.88 4.52
N ALA A 306 -0.06 23.37 5.55
CA ALA A 306 -0.18 22.87 6.90
C ALA A 306 -1.62 22.95 7.49
N ALA A 307 -2.41 23.93 7.12
CA ALA A 307 -3.81 24.06 7.57
C ALA A 307 -4.72 23.05 6.86
N GLN A 308 -4.56 22.91 5.55
CA GLN A 308 -5.29 21.94 4.75
C GLN A 308 -4.93 20.50 5.18
N ALA A 309 -3.65 20.21 5.41
CA ALA A 309 -3.21 18.90 5.89
C ALA A 309 -3.85 18.55 7.24
N ARG A 310 -3.81 19.47 8.21
CA ARG A 310 -4.46 19.25 9.53
C ARG A 310 -5.95 18.95 9.39
N LEU A 311 -6.66 19.68 8.52
CA LEU A 311 -8.08 19.40 8.26
C LEU A 311 -8.27 18.04 7.59
N ALA A 312 -7.43 17.69 6.62
CA ALA A 312 -7.49 16.41 5.93
C ALA A 312 -7.30 15.24 6.90
N TYR A 313 -6.29 15.28 7.77
CA TYR A 313 -6.08 14.28 8.83
C TYR A 313 -7.29 14.17 9.76
N ALA A 314 -7.77 15.30 10.29
CA ALA A 314 -8.91 15.32 11.21
C ALA A 314 -10.19 14.76 10.56
N TYR A 315 -10.46 15.14 9.31
CA TYR A 315 -11.64 14.66 8.60
C TYR A 315 -11.53 13.18 8.21
N SER A 316 -10.34 12.71 7.86
CA SER A 316 -10.03 11.29 7.63
C SER A 316 -10.30 10.45 8.88
N THR A 317 -9.85 10.93 10.04
CA THR A 317 -10.11 10.31 11.36
C THR A 317 -11.62 10.22 11.63
N TYR A 318 -12.36 11.30 11.40
CA TYR A 318 -13.80 11.33 11.56
C TYR A 318 -14.49 10.30 10.65
N ALA A 319 -14.10 10.23 9.38
CA ALA A 319 -14.68 9.31 8.41
C ALA A 319 -14.44 7.84 8.83
N VAL A 320 -13.22 7.48 9.23
CA VAL A 320 -12.89 6.14 9.72
C VAL A 320 -13.69 5.79 10.97
N ARG A 321 -13.73 6.68 11.95
CA ARG A 321 -14.54 6.47 13.17
C ARG A 321 -16.02 6.32 12.86
N ARG A 322 -16.54 7.04 11.87
CA ARG A 322 -17.93 6.92 11.46
C ARG A 322 -18.23 5.54 10.85
N ILE A 323 -17.31 4.98 10.04
CA ILE A 323 -17.43 3.60 9.56
C ILE A 323 -17.44 2.62 10.75
N ILE A 324 -16.52 2.78 11.70
CA ILE A 324 -16.44 1.93 12.89
C ILE A 324 -17.72 2.02 13.74
N GLN A 325 -18.28 3.19 13.91
CA GLN A 325 -19.55 3.40 14.63
C GLN A 325 -20.74 2.71 13.95
N LEU A 326 -20.77 2.75 12.60
CA LEU A 326 -21.88 2.19 11.83
C LEU A 326 -21.81 0.66 11.71
N ARG A 327 -20.59 0.09 11.57
CA ARG A 327 -20.39 -1.32 11.16
C ARG A 327 -19.37 -2.08 12.02
N GLY A 328 -18.76 -1.42 12.98
CA GLY A 328 -17.70 -1.99 13.82
C GLY A 328 -16.33 -2.02 13.12
N ALA A 329 -15.26 -2.21 13.90
CA ALA A 329 -13.90 -2.28 13.41
C ALA A 329 -13.67 -3.45 12.41
N ASN A 330 -14.39 -4.55 12.57
CA ASN A 330 -14.28 -5.71 11.67
C ASN A 330 -14.64 -5.38 10.22
N ALA A 331 -15.55 -4.43 9.98
CA ALA A 331 -15.90 -3.98 8.64
C ALA A 331 -14.72 -3.30 7.93
N VAL A 332 -13.96 -2.47 8.66
CA VAL A 332 -12.74 -1.83 8.16
C VAL A 332 -11.69 -2.88 7.81
N VAL A 333 -11.46 -3.83 8.70
CA VAL A 333 -10.49 -4.93 8.46
C VAL A 333 -10.88 -5.79 7.25
N ALA A 334 -12.16 -6.11 7.10
CA ALA A 334 -12.66 -6.88 5.97
C ALA A 334 -12.53 -6.10 4.64
N LEU A 335 -12.80 -4.79 4.67
CA LEU A 335 -12.59 -3.88 3.54
C LEU A 335 -11.11 -3.87 3.13
N LEU A 336 -10.18 -3.67 4.06
CA LEU A 336 -8.75 -3.72 3.78
C LEU A 336 -8.34 -5.04 3.13
N ARG A 337 -8.81 -6.17 3.65
CA ARG A 337 -8.50 -7.50 3.10
C ARG A 337 -9.05 -7.70 1.69
N ASP A 338 -10.20 -7.15 1.36
CA ASP A 338 -10.74 -7.20 -0.01
C ASP A 338 -9.91 -6.34 -0.96
N LEU A 339 -9.42 -5.16 -0.52
CA LEU A 339 -8.49 -4.33 -1.29
C LEU A 339 -7.18 -5.07 -1.59
N ALA A 340 -6.60 -5.76 -0.60
CA ALA A 340 -5.41 -6.57 -0.80
C ALA A 340 -5.61 -7.72 -1.82
N ARG A 341 -6.84 -8.19 -1.99
CA ARG A 341 -7.21 -9.19 -3.01
C ARG A 341 -7.49 -8.58 -4.39
N GLY A 342 -7.40 -7.26 -4.51
CA GLY A 342 -7.63 -6.53 -5.75
C GLY A 342 -9.10 -6.19 -6.03
N VAL A 343 -9.98 -6.32 -5.04
CA VAL A 343 -11.36 -5.79 -5.14
C VAL A 343 -11.28 -4.26 -5.20
N ASP A 344 -11.99 -3.64 -6.13
CA ASP A 344 -12.04 -2.19 -6.20
C ASP A 344 -12.65 -1.56 -4.94
N PHE A 345 -12.23 -0.31 -4.64
CA PHE A 345 -12.60 0.34 -3.38
C PHE A 345 -14.13 0.50 -3.22
N ASN A 346 -14.84 0.92 -4.26
CA ASN A 346 -16.29 1.18 -4.17
C ASN A 346 -17.06 -0.13 -3.92
N THR A 347 -16.66 -1.22 -4.58
CA THR A 347 -17.24 -2.55 -4.37
C THR A 347 -16.95 -3.04 -2.94
N ALA A 348 -15.71 -2.97 -2.48
CA ALA A 348 -15.35 -3.37 -1.12
C ALA A 348 -16.05 -2.51 -0.07
N PHE A 349 -16.11 -1.20 -0.29
CA PHE A 349 -16.80 -0.26 0.58
C PHE A 349 -18.30 -0.58 0.67
N GLY A 350 -18.97 -0.69 -0.47
CA GLY A 350 -20.41 -1.03 -0.53
C GLY A 350 -20.74 -2.33 0.18
N LYS A 351 -19.88 -3.34 0.03
CA LYS A 351 -20.03 -4.66 0.66
C LYS A 351 -19.92 -4.62 2.19
N HIS A 352 -18.91 -3.90 2.72
CA HIS A 352 -18.58 -3.96 4.15
C HIS A 352 -19.17 -2.80 4.96
N VAL A 353 -19.42 -1.65 4.33
CA VAL A 353 -20.11 -0.52 4.97
C VAL A 353 -21.63 -0.58 4.76
N GLU A 354 -22.10 -1.43 3.83
CA GLU A 354 -23.51 -1.59 3.43
C GLU A 354 -24.14 -0.26 3.00
N MET A 355 -23.35 0.58 2.33
CA MET A 355 -23.73 1.89 1.81
C MET A 355 -22.79 2.24 0.65
N ARG A 356 -23.30 2.93 -0.39
CA ARG A 356 -22.43 3.43 -1.45
C ARG A 356 -21.49 4.51 -0.93
N TYR A 357 -20.29 4.57 -1.47
CA TYR A 357 -19.26 5.51 -1.01
C TYR A 357 -19.72 6.97 -1.10
N GLU A 358 -20.41 7.33 -2.19
CA GLU A 358 -20.95 8.69 -2.38
C GLU A 358 -22.06 9.03 -1.38
N GLU A 359 -22.87 8.05 -0.99
CA GLU A 359 -23.92 8.22 0.02
C GLU A 359 -23.31 8.43 1.41
N PHE A 360 -22.27 7.66 1.73
CA PHE A 360 -21.51 7.83 2.96
C PHE A 360 -20.84 9.19 3.03
N ASP A 361 -20.14 9.62 1.96
CA ASP A 361 -19.53 10.95 1.89
C ASP A 361 -20.56 12.07 2.08
N ALA A 362 -21.70 11.97 1.39
CA ALA A 362 -22.79 12.96 1.54
C ALA A 362 -23.38 12.96 2.96
N MET A 363 -23.46 11.80 3.62
CA MET A 363 -23.94 11.68 5.00
C MET A 363 -23.00 12.38 5.96
N ILE A 364 -21.71 12.04 5.96
CA ILE A 364 -20.73 12.58 6.93
C ILE A 364 -20.46 14.08 6.73
N ARG A 365 -20.67 14.63 5.53
CA ARG A 365 -20.61 16.07 5.30
C ARG A 365 -21.84 16.81 5.86
N ARG A 366 -23.01 16.14 5.96
CA ARG A 366 -24.21 16.71 6.60
C ARG A 366 -24.15 16.69 8.11
N ASP A 367 -23.49 15.70 8.71
CA ASP A 367 -23.31 15.59 10.16
C ASP A 367 -22.51 16.80 10.75
N SER A 368 -21.96 17.67 9.90
CA SER A 368 -21.20 18.86 10.28
C SER A 368 -22.04 20.13 10.44
N ARG A 369 -23.38 20.03 10.27
CA ARG A 369 -24.33 21.11 10.49
C ARG A 369 -25.11 20.91 11.78
#